data_0be1a4116e5af10681078f98ccb5765d
#
_entry.id   0be1a4116e5af10681078f98ccb5765d
#
_cell.length_a   1.000
_cell.length_b   1.000
_cell.length_c   1.000
_cell.angle_alpha   90.00
_cell.angle_beta   90.00
_cell.angle_gamma   90.00
#
_symmetry.space_group_name_H-M   'P 1'
#
loop_
_entity.id
_entity.type
_entity.pdbx_description
1 polymer ?
#
loop_
_entity_poly.entity_id
_entity_poly.type
_entity_poly.pdbx_seq_one_letter_code
_entity_poly.pdbx_strand_id
1 'polypeptide(L)'
;MAQLIVYYAHPGHKHSNVNCYMARAAARVSDITFVDLYADYPRFDIDVEIEQRRLLDHDVILFQFPVFWYSTPSIIKEWQDLVLEHGFAYGKDGDKLTGKHMLLAVTGAGPEDAYTHQGYQNYPLRTFLTPLEQTARLCGMHFTAPYVLFGALRAPESGLSEPHVDGYRRLLEAIRDDRYDFDIAESMDVTGFDNLPIKMGG
;
A
#
# COMPACT_ATOMS: atom_id res chain seq x y z
N MET A 1 -19.82 -2.26 -3.79
CA MET A 1 -18.50 -2.94 -3.78
C MET A 1 -17.48 -1.93 -4.28
N ALA A 2 -16.51 -1.60 -3.44
CA ALA A 2 -15.45 -0.66 -3.81
C ALA A 2 -14.53 -1.30 -4.87
N GLN A 3 -14.16 -0.51 -5.88
CA GLN A 3 -13.19 -0.93 -6.89
C GLN A 3 -11.78 -0.75 -6.32
N LEU A 4 -11.09 -1.87 -6.07
CA LEU A 4 -9.75 -1.88 -5.47
C LEU A 4 -8.69 -2.21 -6.51
N ILE A 5 -7.65 -1.37 -6.61
CA ILE A 5 -6.42 -1.69 -7.32
C ILE A 5 -5.26 -1.86 -6.34
N VAL A 6 -4.47 -2.91 -6.55
CA VAL A 6 -3.24 -3.20 -5.80
C VAL A 6 -2.05 -3.05 -6.74
N TYR A 7 -1.19 -2.09 -6.46
CA TYR A 7 0.12 -1.94 -7.10
C TYR A 7 1.20 -2.60 -6.27
N TYR A 8 1.73 -3.69 -6.75
CA TYR A 8 2.85 -4.39 -6.13
C TYR A 8 4.19 -3.93 -6.71
N ALA A 9 5.16 -3.65 -5.84
CA ALA A 9 6.50 -3.29 -6.26
C ALA A 9 7.56 -3.93 -5.35
N HIS A 10 8.36 -4.86 -5.90
CA HIS A 10 9.48 -5.46 -5.21
C HIS A 10 10.65 -5.73 -6.18
N PRO A 11 11.76 -4.96 -6.13
CA PRO A 11 12.85 -5.05 -7.10
C PRO A 11 13.59 -6.39 -7.06
N GLY A 12 13.54 -7.09 -5.94
CA GLY A 12 14.19 -8.38 -5.73
C GLY A 12 13.19 -9.49 -5.44
N HIS A 13 12.11 -9.61 -6.20
CA HIS A 13 10.99 -10.54 -5.95
C HIS A 13 11.45 -11.96 -5.57
N LYS A 14 12.49 -12.51 -6.21
CA LYS A 14 13.03 -13.85 -5.95
C LYS A 14 13.63 -13.99 -4.54
N HIS A 15 13.99 -12.88 -3.90
CA HIS A 15 14.59 -12.84 -2.57
C HIS A 15 13.60 -12.35 -1.50
N SER A 16 12.35 -12.12 -1.88
CA SER A 16 11.30 -11.70 -0.95
C SER A 16 10.82 -12.88 -0.11
N ASN A 17 10.82 -12.72 1.22
CA ASN A 17 10.32 -13.73 2.14
C ASN A 17 8.83 -13.60 2.47
N VAL A 18 8.25 -12.40 2.35
CA VAL A 18 6.85 -12.15 2.71
C VAL A 18 6.09 -11.45 1.58
N ASN A 19 6.65 -10.37 1.00
CA ASN A 19 5.95 -9.62 -0.04
C ASN A 19 5.51 -10.47 -1.24
N CYS A 20 6.30 -11.49 -1.62
CA CYS A 20 5.90 -12.40 -2.69
C CYS A 20 4.69 -13.27 -2.33
N TYR A 21 4.53 -13.66 -1.05
CA TYR A 21 3.35 -14.40 -0.59
C TYR A 21 2.13 -13.49 -0.50
N MET A 22 2.30 -12.25 -0.02
CA MET A 22 1.26 -11.22 -0.05
C MET A 22 0.79 -10.95 -1.48
N ALA A 23 1.71 -10.75 -2.44
CA ALA A 23 1.39 -10.54 -3.85
C ALA A 23 0.62 -11.71 -4.45
N ARG A 24 1.02 -12.95 -4.15
CA ARG A 24 0.30 -14.16 -4.57
C ARG A 24 -1.10 -14.27 -3.95
N ALA A 25 -1.25 -13.82 -2.69
CA ALA A 25 -2.55 -13.76 -2.04
C ALA A 25 -3.44 -12.73 -2.70
N ALA A 26 -2.94 -11.51 -2.96
CA ALA A 26 -3.66 -10.45 -3.66
C ALA A 26 -4.12 -10.89 -5.06
N ALA A 27 -3.23 -11.48 -5.85
CA ALA A 27 -3.53 -11.96 -7.20
C ALA A 27 -4.61 -13.07 -7.26
N ARG A 28 -4.98 -13.66 -6.12
CA ARG A 28 -6.05 -14.67 -6.00
C ARG A 28 -7.37 -14.14 -5.46
N VAL A 29 -7.40 -12.91 -4.97
CA VAL A 29 -8.65 -12.28 -4.57
C VAL A 29 -9.43 -11.91 -5.82
N SER A 30 -10.66 -12.40 -5.93
CA SER A 30 -11.53 -12.05 -7.07
C SER A 30 -12.01 -10.60 -6.98
N ASP A 31 -12.35 -10.05 -8.13
CA ASP A 31 -12.98 -8.71 -8.24
C ASP A 31 -12.14 -7.56 -7.66
N ILE A 32 -10.81 -7.70 -7.75
CA ILE A 32 -9.83 -6.62 -7.56
C ILE A 32 -8.87 -6.58 -8.74
N THR A 33 -8.24 -5.45 -8.98
CA THR A 33 -7.18 -5.29 -9.97
C THR A 33 -5.81 -5.45 -9.30
N PHE A 34 -4.98 -6.38 -9.77
CA PHE A 34 -3.62 -6.57 -9.27
C PHE A 34 -2.61 -6.24 -10.38
N VAL A 35 -1.64 -5.37 -10.08
CA VAL A 35 -0.60 -4.90 -11.00
C VAL A 35 0.77 -5.12 -10.36
N ASP A 36 1.65 -5.88 -11.02
CA ASP A 36 3.07 -5.95 -10.65
C ASP A 36 3.86 -4.94 -11.48
N LEU A 37 4.22 -3.80 -10.86
CA LEU A 37 4.88 -2.70 -11.56
C LEU A 37 6.21 -3.10 -12.21
N TYR A 38 6.99 -3.99 -11.57
CA TYR A 38 8.25 -4.46 -12.16
C TYR A 38 8.04 -5.46 -13.29
N ALA A 39 6.92 -6.19 -13.32
CA ALA A 39 6.58 -7.08 -14.41
C ALA A 39 5.98 -6.32 -15.60
N ASP A 40 5.07 -5.37 -15.33
CA ASP A 40 4.43 -4.56 -16.37
C ASP A 40 5.43 -3.56 -17.01
N TYR A 41 6.33 -2.99 -16.20
CA TYR A 41 7.28 -1.94 -16.63
C TYR A 41 8.75 -2.30 -16.32
N PRO A 42 9.30 -3.37 -16.92
CA PRO A 42 10.65 -3.87 -16.58
C PRO A 42 11.76 -2.89 -16.98
N ARG A 43 11.47 -1.90 -17.81
CA ARG A 43 12.38 -0.83 -18.23
C ARG A 43 12.00 0.54 -17.70
N PHE A 44 11.03 0.61 -16.79
CA PHE A 44 10.52 1.87 -16.24
C PHE A 44 9.84 2.79 -17.29
N ASP A 45 9.46 2.24 -18.42
CA ASP A 45 8.70 2.92 -19.47
C ASP A 45 7.19 2.91 -19.16
N ILE A 46 6.81 3.59 -18.06
CA ILE A 46 5.45 3.60 -17.52
C ILE A 46 4.49 4.26 -18.52
N ASP A 47 3.42 3.56 -18.88
CA ASP A 47 2.36 4.08 -19.73
C ASP A 47 1.38 4.91 -18.89
N VAL A 48 1.54 6.24 -18.96
CA VAL A 48 0.77 7.20 -18.18
C VAL A 48 -0.73 7.11 -18.47
N GLU A 49 -1.13 6.92 -19.73
CA GLU A 49 -2.55 6.86 -20.10
C GLU A 49 -3.22 5.61 -19.54
N ILE A 50 -2.53 4.48 -19.58
CA ILE A 50 -3.03 3.23 -18.98
C ILE A 50 -3.18 3.39 -17.46
N GLU A 51 -2.16 3.94 -16.80
CA GLU A 51 -2.17 4.11 -15.34
C GLU A 51 -3.23 5.12 -14.89
N GLN A 52 -3.36 6.25 -15.55
CA GLN A 52 -4.41 7.23 -15.25
C GLN A 52 -5.80 6.64 -15.44
N ARG A 53 -6.02 5.83 -16.47
CA ARG A 53 -7.29 5.12 -16.67
C ARG A 53 -7.57 4.13 -15.55
N ARG A 54 -6.56 3.34 -15.13
CA ARG A 54 -6.65 2.46 -13.96
C ARG A 54 -7.06 3.24 -12.71
N LEU A 55 -6.46 4.42 -12.48
CA LEU A 55 -6.82 5.27 -11.33
C LEU A 55 -8.25 5.79 -11.41
N LEU A 56 -8.76 6.12 -12.60
CA LEU A 56 -10.15 6.56 -12.77
C LEU A 56 -11.16 5.46 -12.43
N ASP A 57 -10.85 4.22 -12.80
CA ASP A 57 -11.74 3.06 -12.66
C ASP A 57 -11.80 2.50 -11.24
N HIS A 58 -10.96 2.98 -10.29
CA HIS A 58 -10.87 2.42 -8.94
C HIS A 58 -11.09 3.47 -7.85
N ASP A 59 -11.73 3.07 -6.76
CA ASP A 59 -12.03 3.91 -5.59
C ASP A 59 -10.92 3.87 -4.54
N VAL A 60 -10.24 2.72 -4.44
CA VAL A 60 -9.17 2.46 -3.47
C VAL A 60 -7.89 2.06 -4.20
N ILE A 61 -6.82 2.79 -3.91
CA ILE A 61 -5.49 2.62 -4.49
C ILE A 61 -4.56 2.12 -3.39
N LEU A 62 -4.12 0.86 -3.50
CA LEU A 62 -3.23 0.24 -2.52
C LEU A 62 -1.86 0.00 -3.14
N PHE A 63 -0.80 0.53 -2.49
CA PHE A 63 0.57 0.20 -2.84
C PHE A 63 1.15 -0.82 -1.86
N GLN A 64 1.62 -1.96 -2.39
CA GLN A 64 2.27 -3.02 -1.63
C GLN A 64 3.76 -3.05 -1.94
N PHE A 65 4.62 -2.79 -0.92
CA PHE A 65 6.07 -2.76 -1.12
C PHE A 65 6.88 -2.94 0.18
N PRO A 66 8.15 -3.35 0.09
CA PRO A 66 9.07 -3.28 1.22
C PRO A 66 9.58 -1.85 1.40
N VAL A 67 9.70 -1.39 2.64
CA VAL A 67 10.37 -0.11 2.93
C VAL A 67 11.88 -0.33 2.75
N PHE A 68 12.44 0.20 1.66
CA PHE A 68 13.85 0.17 1.37
C PHE A 68 14.46 1.55 1.56
N TRP A 69 15.52 1.62 2.37
CA TRP A 69 16.19 2.88 2.66
C TRP A 69 15.21 3.99 3.06
N TYR A 70 14.26 3.62 3.95
CA TYR A 70 13.25 4.53 4.52
C TYR A 70 12.24 5.10 3.50
N SER A 71 12.13 4.49 2.32
CA SER A 71 11.26 4.95 1.25
C SER A 71 10.69 3.78 0.43
N THR A 72 10.06 4.10 -0.69
CA THR A 72 9.53 3.15 -1.66
C THR A 72 10.64 2.56 -2.53
N PRO A 73 10.41 1.39 -3.17
CA PRO A 73 11.14 1.00 -4.35
C PRO A 73 11.07 2.09 -5.44
N SER A 74 12.15 2.25 -6.21
CA SER A 74 12.31 3.36 -7.17
C SER A 74 11.19 3.47 -8.21
N ILE A 75 10.63 2.33 -8.65
CA ILE A 75 9.56 2.32 -9.65
C ILE A 75 8.28 3.01 -9.15
N ILE A 76 7.97 2.97 -7.84
CA ILE A 76 6.82 3.69 -7.29
C ILE A 76 7.05 5.20 -7.38
N LYS A 77 8.28 5.67 -7.14
CA LYS A 77 8.59 7.10 -7.27
C LYS A 77 8.48 7.54 -8.73
N GLU A 78 9.05 6.76 -9.65
CA GLU A 78 8.92 7.00 -11.09
C GLU A 78 7.45 7.03 -11.52
N TRP A 79 6.67 6.05 -11.06
CA TRP A 79 5.23 6.00 -11.33
C TRP A 79 4.51 7.26 -10.80
N GLN A 80 4.80 7.71 -9.57
CA GLN A 80 4.19 8.91 -9.01
C GLN A 80 4.54 10.17 -9.82
N ASP A 81 5.81 10.32 -10.21
CA ASP A 81 6.30 11.50 -10.94
C ASP A 81 5.68 11.62 -12.33
N LEU A 82 5.43 10.48 -12.99
CA LEU A 82 4.87 10.46 -14.33
C LEU A 82 3.34 10.48 -14.35
N VAL A 83 2.70 9.69 -13.49
CA VAL A 83 1.24 9.44 -13.56
C VAL A 83 0.44 10.54 -12.86
N LEU A 84 0.97 11.11 -11.77
CA LEU A 84 0.26 12.14 -10.98
C LEU A 84 0.53 13.54 -11.56
N GLU A 85 0.08 13.78 -12.80
CA GLU A 85 0.30 15.02 -13.52
C GLU A 85 -0.55 16.18 -13.01
N HIS A 86 -0.04 17.40 -13.23
CA HIS A 86 -0.83 18.63 -13.09
C HIS A 86 -2.01 18.64 -14.07
N GLY A 87 -3.21 18.97 -13.57
CA GLY A 87 -4.44 18.93 -14.38
C GLY A 87 -5.13 17.56 -14.41
N PHE A 88 -4.48 16.51 -13.86
CA PHE A 88 -5.07 15.23 -13.62
C PHE A 88 -5.23 14.97 -12.12
N ALA A 89 -4.12 14.87 -11.39
CA ALA A 89 -4.10 14.51 -9.98
C ALA A 89 -4.16 15.72 -9.03
N TYR A 90 -3.66 16.87 -9.45
CA TYR A 90 -3.60 18.09 -8.66
C TYR A 90 -3.59 19.35 -9.53
N GLY A 91 -3.70 20.51 -8.88
CA GLY A 91 -3.65 21.82 -9.55
C GLY A 91 -4.98 22.19 -10.21
N LYS A 92 -4.91 23.12 -11.18
CA LYS A 92 -6.11 23.58 -11.89
C LYS A 92 -6.73 22.45 -12.70
N ASP A 93 -8.01 22.16 -12.48
CA ASP A 93 -8.78 21.07 -13.11
C ASP A 93 -8.28 19.64 -12.78
N GLY A 94 -7.30 19.51 -11.85
CA GLY A 94 -6.70 18.24 -11.41
C GLY A 94 -7.40 17.67 -10.18
N ASP A 95 -8.61 17.18 -10.34
CA ASP A 95 -9.50 16.67 -9.27
C ASP A 95 -9.86 15.18 -9.41
N LYS A 96 -9.23 14.47 -10.35
CA LYS A 96 -9.62 13.11 -10.76
C LYS A 96 -9.47 12.06 -9.65
N LEU A 97 -8.65 12.35 -8.63
CA LEU A 97 -8.40 11.45 -7.51
C LEU A 97 -9.12 11.88 -6.22
N THR A 98 -9.82 13.01 -6.25
CA THR A 98 -10.51 13.55 -5.07
C THR A 98 -11.53 12.56 -4.51
N GLY A 99 -11.45 12.33 -3.18
CA GLY A 99 -12.33 11.42 -2.44
C GLY A 99 -11.98 9.94 -2.55
N LYS A 100 -10.98 9.55 -3.37
CA LYS A 100 -10.48 8.17 -3.38
C LYS A 100 -9.63 7.90 -2.14
N HIS A 101 -9.45 6.62 -1.79
CA HIS A 101 -8.60 6.21 -0.68
C HIS A 101 -7.24 5.74 -1.16
N MET A 102 -6.18 6.19 -0.50
CA MET A 102 -4.83 5.67 -0.67
C MET A 102 -4.43 4.86 0.56
N LEU A 103 -4.04 3.61 0.36
CA LEU A 103 -3.60 2.68 1.40
C LEU A 103 -2.21 2.13 1.05
N LEU A 104 -1.41 1.89 2.07
CA LEU A 104 -0.11 1.25 1.92
C LEU A 104 -0.10 -0.10 2.64
N ALA A 105 0.45 -1.13 2.00
CA ALA A 105 0.78 -2.41 2.64
C ALA A 105 2.29 -2.59 2.59
N VAL A 106 2.96 -2.41 3.74
CA VAL A 106 4.41 -2.31 3.77
C VAL A 106 5.05 -3.32 4.73
N THR A 107 6.29 -3.68 4.42
CA THR A 107 7.11 -4.49 5.31
C THR A 107 8.36 -3.74 5.74
N GLY A 108 8.63 -3.70 7.04
CA GLY A 108 9.85 -3.15 7.63
C GLY A 108 10.80 -4.26 8.08
N ALA A 109 12.09 -4.10 7.83
CA ALA A 109 13.10 -5.11 8.18
C ALA A 109 13.32 -5.24 9.69
N GLY A 110 13.31 -4.11 10.43
CA GLY A 110 13.48 -4.06 11.88
C GLY A 110 12.21 -4.44 12.64
N PRO A 111 12.34 -4.87 13.91
CA PRO A 111 11.21 -5.10 14.78
C PRO A 111 10.48 -3.79 15.12
N GLU A 112 9.27 -3.89 15.65
CA GLU A 112 8.41 -2.72 15.90
C GLU A 112 9.03 -1.70 16.86
N ASP A 113 9.66 -2.17 17.94
CA ASP A 113 10.33 -1.33 18.94
C ASP A 113 11.51 -0.53 18.37
N ALA A 114 12.09 -0.98 17.26
CA ALA A 114 13.12 -0.22 16.55
C ALA A 114 12.56 1.08 15.91
N TYR A 115 11.29 1.07 15.50
CA TYR A 115 10.63 2.20 14.83
C TYR A 115 9.94 3.13 15.85
N THR A 116 10.71 3.58 16.81
CA THR A 116 10.30 4.56 17.83
C THR A 116 11.36 5.65 17.94
N HIS A 117 11.07 6.74 18.65
CA HIS A 117 12.06 7.79 18.93
C HIS A 117 13.22 7.31 19.82
N GLN A 118 13.03 6.21 20.57
CA GLN A 118 14.05 5.60 21.42
C GLN A 118 14.72 4.39 20.76
N GLY A 119 14.11 3.85 19.69
CA GLY A 119 14.66 2.73 18.92
C GLY A 119 15.79 3.18 17.98
N TYR A 120 16.58 2.23 17.48
CA TYR A 120 17.73 2.52 16.62
C TYR A 120 17.35 3.11 15.24
N GLN A 121 16.09 3.08 14.83
CA GLN A 121 15.58 3.76 13.65
C GLN A 121 15.26 5.24 13.92
N ASN A 122 15.21 5.68 15.17
CA ASN A 122 15.01 7.05 15.67
C ASN A 122 13.63 7.66 15.35
N TYR A 123 12.82 7.06 14.50
CA TYR A 123 11.52 7.57 14.10
C TYR A 123 10.48 6.44 14.00
N PRO A 124 9.20 6.71 14.30
CA PRO A 124 8.09 5.81 13.95
C PRO A 124 8.07 5.49 12.45
N LEU A 125 7.65 4.29 12.08
CA LEU A 125 7.58 3.88 10.67
C LEU A 125 6.78 4.85 9.82
N ARG A 126 5.64 5.33 10.33
CA ARG A 126 4.76 6.27 9.63
C ARG A 126 5.47 7.57 9.23
N THR A 127 6.47 8.02 9.99
CA THR A 127 7.27 9.20 9.65
C THR A 127 7.97 9.06 8.31
N PHE A 128 8.45 7.86 7.98
CA PHE A 128 9.08 7.59 6.69
C PHE A 128 8.07 7.54 5.52
N LEU A 129 6.78 7.42 5.82
CA LEU A 129 5.71 7.39 4.83
C LEU A 129 5.05 8.76 4.61
N THR A 130 5.49 9.79 5.34
CA THR A 130 4.96 11.17 5.23
C THR A 130 4.94 11.71 3.80
N PRO A 131 5.95 11.47 2.93
CA PRO A 131 5.88 11.93 1.54
C PRO A 131 4.69 11.35 0.76
N LEU A 132 4.34 10.08 1.00
CA LEU A 132 3.20 9.41 0.37
C LEU A 132 1.87 9.94 0.92
N GLU A 133 1.79 10.14 2.23
CA GLU A 133 0.63 10.76 2.87
C GLU A 133 0.41 12.18 2.34
N GLN A 134 1.48 12.98 2.20
CA GLN A 134 1.38 14.32 1.64
C GLN A 134 0.96 14.31 0.17
N THR A 135 1.44 13.35 -0.62
CA THR A 135 1.01 13.14 -2.00
C THR A 135 -0.49 12.84 -2.08
N ALA A 136 -0.99 11.91 -1.26
CA ALA A 136 -2.41 11.62 -1.19
C ALA A 136 -3.24 12.88 -0.88
N ARG A 137 -2.86 13.64 0.14
CA ARG A 137 -3.53 14.89 0.53
C ARG A 137 -3.53 15.95 -0.58
N LEU A 138 -2.40 16.12 -1.27
CA LEU A 138 -2.30 17.07 -2.39
C LEU A 138 -3.24 16.69 -3.54
N CYS A 139 -3.41 15.40 -3.78
CA CYS A 139 -4.32 14.86 -4.79
C CYS A 139 -5.79 14.76 -4.31
N GLY A 140 -6.13 15.26 -3.12
CA GLY A 140 -7.49 15.20 -2.57
C GLY A 140 -7.94 13.81 -2.13
N MET A 141 -7.00 12.87 -1.98
CA MET A 141 -7.28 11.51 -1.52
C MET A 141 -7.26 11.41 0.02
N HIS A 142 -8.03 10.47 0.54
CA HIS A 142 -7.95 10.04 1.94
C HIS A 142 -6.77 9.09 2.12
N PHE A 143 -5.90 9.37 3.10
CA PHE A 143 -4.78 8.48 3.44
C PHE A 143 -5.11 7.71 4.71
N THR A 144 -5.20 6.40 4.60
CA THR A 144 -5.53 5.53 5.74
C THR A 144 -4.29 4.93 6.39
N ALA A 145 -4.43 4.43 7.62
CA ALA A 145 -3.33 3.78 8.31
C ALA A 145 -2.70 2.67 7.46
N PRO A 146 -1.38 2.65 7.28
CA PRO A 146 -0.72 1.60 6.53
C PRO A 146 -0.86 0.24 7.23
N TYR A 147 -1.03 -0.82 6.43
CA TYR A 147 -0.93 -2.21 6.87
C TYR A 147 0.54 -2.62 6.93
N VAL A 148 1.05 -2.95 8.12
CA VAL A 148 2.49 -3.06 8.38
C VAL A 148 2.87 -4.44 8.90
N LEU A 149 3.94 -5.02 8.36
CA LEU A 149 4.71 -6.09 9.00
C LEU A 149 6.06 -5.55 9.47
N PHE A 150 6.27 -5.54 10.75
CA PHE A 150 7.58 -5.32 11.35
C PHE A 150 8.38 -6.63 11.43
N GLY A 151 9.73 -6.53 11.44
CA GLY A 151 10.59 -7.70 11.55
C GLY A 151 10.54 -8.65 10.35
N ALA A 152 10.25 -8.14 9.16
CA ALA A 152 10.01 -8.94 7.95
C ALA A 152 11.14 -9.91 7.59
N LEU A 153 12.39 -9.61 7.95
CA LEU A 153 13.53 -10.51 7.72
C LEU A 153 13.45 -11.81 8.54
N ARG A 154 12.84 -11.74 9.72
CA ARG A 154 12.69 -12.87 10.65
C ARG A 154 11.25 -13.42 10.69
N ALA A 155 10.35 -12.86 9.94
CA ALA A 155 8.94 -13.25 9.95
C ALA A 155 8.72 -14.75 9.66
N PRO A 156 9.46 -15.41 8.74
CA PRO A 156 9.34 -16.85 8.56
C PRO A 156 9.73 -17.66 9.81
N GLU A 157 10.79 -17.24 10.51
CA GLU A 157 11.31 -17.93 11.70
C GLU A 157 10.44 -17.68 12.93
N SER A 158 9.85 -16.48 13.03
CA SER A 158 8.95 -16.08 14.14
C SER A 158 7.50 -16.53 13.95
N GLY A 159 7.17 -17.16 12.82
CA GLY A 159 5.79 -17.59 12.52
C GLY A 159 4.84 -16.44 12.16
N LEU A 160 5.34 -15.22 11.92
CA LEU A 160 4.50 -14.06 11.60
C LEU A 160 4.09 -13.98 10.13
N SER A 161 4.79 -14.70 9.24
CA SER A 161 4.54 -14.62 7.79
C SER A 161 3.12 -15.04 7.42
N GLU A 162 2.67 -16.19 7.89
CA GLU A 162 1.36 -16.73 7.53
C GLU A 162 0.19 -15.90 8.10
N PRO A 163 0.16 -15.53 9.39
CA PRO A 163 -0.88 -14.65 9.93
C PRO A 163 -0.94 -13.30 9.22
N HIS A 164 0.22 -12.73 8.86
CA HIS A 164 0.28 -11.46 8.14
C HIS A 164 -0.27 -11.57 6.71
N VAL A 165 0.10 -12.61 5.97
CA VAL A 165 -0.43 -12.85 4.61
C VAL A 165 -1.93 -13.10 4.63
N ASP A 166 -2.44 -13.86 5.61
CA ASP A 166 -3.88 -14.09 5.80
C ASP A 166 -4.61 -12.80 6.20
N GLY A 167 -4.04 -12.01 7.11
CA GLY A 167 -4.54 -10.68 7.46
C GLY A 167 -4.61 -9.75 6.24
N TYR A 168 -3.58 -9.77 5.41
CA TYR A 168 -3.56 -8.99 4.17
C TYR A 168 -4.69 -9.41 3.20
N ARG A 169 -4.89 -10.72 3.01
CA ARG A 169 -6.02 -11.22 2.21
C ARG A 169 -7.36 -10.74 2.78
N ARG A 170 -7.57 -10.85 4.11
CA ARG A 170 -8.78 -10.35 4.79
C ARG A 170 -8.99 -8.85 4.61
N LEU A 171 -7.91 -8.06 4.63
CA LEU A 171 -7.95 -6.62 4.34
C LEU A 171 -8.51 -6.36 2.93
N LEU A 172 -7.93 -7.01 1.91
CA LEU A 172 -8.37 -6.83 0.51
C LEU A 172 -9.83 -7.23 0.31
N GLU A 173 -10.23 -8.39 0.85
CA GLU A 173 -11.62 -8.86 0.82
C GLU A 173 -12.57 -7.89 1.55
N ALA A 174 -12.16 -7.36 2.70
CA ALA A 174 -12.98 -6.41 3.45
C ALA A 174 -13.18 -5.08 2.69
N ILE A 175 -12.13 -4.58 2.01
CA ILE A 175 -12.24 -3.38 1.17
C ILE A 175 -13.20 -3.65 0.00
N ARG A 176 -12.98 -4.73 -0.76
CA ARG A 176 -13.84 -5.13 -1.87
C ARG A 176 -15.30 -5.24 -1.46
N ASP A 177 -15.57 -5.80 -0.30
CA ASP A 177 -16.92 -6.09 0.19
C ASP A 177 -17.56 -4.92 0.98
N ASP A 178 -17.00 -3.70 0.94
CA ASP A 178 -17.43 -2.49 1.67
C ASP A 178 -17.46 -2.69 3.22
N ARG A 179 -16.69 -3.66 3.74
CA ARG A 179 -16.63 -3.97 5.16
C ARG A 179 -15.43 -3.35 5.88
N TYR A 180 -14.47 -2.78 5.16
CA TYR A 180 -13.37 -2.05 5.78
C TYR A 180 -13.86 -0.70 6.28
N ASP A 181 -13.55 -0.37 7.54
CA ASP A 181 -13.94 0.90 8.14
C ASP A 181 -12.84 1.93 7.93
N PHE A 182 -12.96 2.71 6.87
CA PHE A 182 -11.99 3.73 6.51
C PHE A 182 -11.90 4.84 7.55
N ASP A 183 -13.03 5.24 8.18
CA ASP A 183 -13.05 6.31 9.19
C ASP A 183 -12.24 5.91 10.42
N ILE A 184 -12.41 4.67 10.88
CA ILE A 184 -11.58 4.12 11.97
C ILE A 184 -10.12 4.03 11.51
N ALA A 185 -9.87 3.48 10.32
CA ALA A 185 -8.50 3.34 9.78
C ALA A 185 -7.75 4.66 9.67
N GLU A 186 -8.41 5.75 9.29
CA GLU A 186 -7.77 7.08 9.21
C GLU A 186 -7.30 7.59 10.58
N SER A 187 -7.97 7.18 11.66
CA SER A 187 -7.61 7.56 13.02
C SER A 187 -6.48 6.74 13.64
N MET A 188 -6.11 5.61 13.01
CA MET A 188 -5.05 4.71 13.50
C MET A 188 -3.68 5.16 12.99
N ASP A 189 -2.63 4.83 13.74
CA ASP A 189 -1.25 5.07 13.29
C ASP A 189 -0.82 4.03 12.24
N VAL A 190 -0.99 2.76 12.57
CA VAL A 190 -0.75 1.61 11.69
C VAL A 190 -1.79 0.52 11.94
N THR A 191 -1.97 -0.37 10.96
CA THR A 191 -2.76 -1.59 11.11
C THR A 191 -1.88 -2.84 10.90
N GLY A 192 -2.30 -3.95 11.49
CA GLY A 192 -1.68 -5.27 11.35
C GLY A 192 -2.76 -6.35 11.18
N PHE A 193 -2.35 -7.61 11.13
CA PHE A 193 -3.29 -8.73 10.94
C PHE A 193 -4.26 -8.93 12.12
N ASP A 194 -3.96 -8.40 13.30
CA ASP A 194 -4.69 -8.56 14.55
C ASP A 194 -5.61 -7.37 14.90
N ASN A 195 -5.45 -6.22 14.23
CA ASN A 195 -6.21 -5.01 14.54
C ASN A 195 -6.87 -4.35 13.32
N LEU A 196 -7.19 -5.12 12.28
CA LEU A 196 -7.88 -4.60 11.10
C LEU A 196 -9.26 -4.03 11.46
N PRO A 197 -9.58 -2.79 11.10
CA PRO A 197 -10.88 -2.19 11.35
C PRO A 197 -11.92 -2.72 10.34
N ILE A 198 -12.39 -3.94 10.58
CA ILE A 198 -13.40 -4.61 9.74
C ILE A 198 -14.73 -4.56 10.46
N LYS A 199 -15.76 -4.00 9.81
CA LYS A 199 -17.14 -3.98 10.30
C LYS A 199 -17.62 -5.42 10.48
N MET A 200 -18.16 -5.71 11.67
CA MET A 200 -18.83 -7.00 11.90
C MET A 200 -20.08 -7.03 11.02
N GLY A 201 -20.23 -8.10 10.26
CA GLY A 201 -21.41 -8.30 9.43
C GLY A 201 -22.67 -8.28 10.28
N GLY A 202 -23.65 -7.48 9.89
CA GLY A 202 -24.98 -7.51 10.46
C GLY A 202 -25.72 -8.79 10.06
#